data_3f5eda88760558699dc25a53888252c1
#
_entry.id   3f5eda88760558699dc25a53888252c1
#
_cell.length_a   1.000
_cell.length_b   1.000
_cell.length_c   1.000
_cell.angle_alpha   90.00
_cell.angle_beta   90.00
_cell.angle_gamma   90.00
#
_symmetry.space_group_name_H-M   'P 1'
#
loop_
_entity.id
_entity.type
_entity.pdbx_description
1 polymer ?
#
loop_
_entity_poly.entity_id
_entity_poly.type
_entity_poly.pdbx_seq_one_letter_code
_entity_poly.pdbx_strand_id
1 'polypeptide(L)'
;MRLLALDEVARGLDALADWRGKPSGSLRLTTFPYAARAIREPRLPRFLIDHPAVSVEVIVDDRLTDLVAAGFDAGSRFSESVERDMVAVRVGPDLRKVVVAIPDYFARHPRLDMPADLETHRCLNYRLVGEGGLLPWEFARDGRESGPR
;
A
#
# COMPACT_ATOMS: atom_id res chain seq x y z
N MET A 1 -15.29 -28.11 16.30
CA MET A 1 -14.26 -29.08 15.90
C MET A 1 -14.42 -29.64 14.48
N ARG A 2 -15.46 -29.29 13.72
CA ARG A 2 -15.67 -29.78 12.33
C ARG A 2 -15.18 -28.84 11.23
N LEU A 3 -15.01 -27.55 11.50
CA LEU A 3 -14.55 -26.56 10.52
C LEU A 3 -13.05 -26.66 10.21
N LEU A 4 -12.21 -26.96 11.20
CA LEU A 4 -10.75 -27.08 11.01
C LEU A 4 -10.34 -28.22 10.08
N ALA A 5 -11.09 -29.34 10.08
CA ALA A 5 -10.78 -30.48 9.22
C ALA A 5 -11.10 -30.23 7.72
N LEU A 6 -12.08 -29.39 7.42
CA LEU A 6 -12.42 -29.02 6.03
C LEU A 6 -11.40 -28.02 5.46
N ASP A 7 -10.89 -27.13 6.29
CA ASP A 7 -9.83 -26.19 5.88
C ASP A 7 -8.47 -26.89 5.66
N GLU A 8 -8.19 -27.96 6.39
CA GLU A 8 -6.99 -28.79 6.16
C GLU A 8 -7.12 -29.63 4.89
N VAL A 9 -8.30 -30.16 4.60
CA VAL A 9 -8.56 -30.87 3.35
C VAL A 9 -8.51 -29.94 2.16
N ALA A 10 -9.07 -28.73 2.27
CA ALA A 10 -8.99 -27.70 1.22
C ALA A 10 -7.53 -27.34 0.94
N ARG A 11 -6.73 -27.05 1.97
CA ARG A 11 -5.29 -26.78 1.82
C ARG A 11 -4.51 -27.96 1.23
N GLY A 12 -4.87 -29.18 1.58
CA GLY A 12 -4.26 -30.37 0.99
C GLY A 12 -4.60 -30.56 -0.48
N LEU A 13 -5.82 -30.22 -0.89
CA LEU A 13 -6.24 -30.23 -2.30
C LEU A 13 -5.58 -29.10 -3.10
N ASP A 14 -5.42 -27.92 -2.52
CA ASP A 14 -4.71 -26.79 -3.13
C ASP A 14 -3.22 -27.13 -3.33
N ALA A 15 -2.57 -27.75 -2.35
CA ALA A 15 -1.20 -28.23 -2.48
C ALA A 15 -1.03 -29.30 -3.58
N LEU A 16 -2.03 -30.15 -3.79
CA LEU A 16 -2.05 -31.13 -4.89
C LEU A 16 -2.30 -30.46 -6.27
N ALA A 17 -3.05 -29.37 -6.30
CA ALA A 17 -3.26 -28.58 -7.51
C ALA A 17 -1.99 -27.83 -7.94
N ASP A 18 -1.21 -27.32 -6.99
CA ASP A 18 0.12 -26.71 -7.23
C ASP A 18 1.10 -27.71 -7.86
N TRP A 19 0.98 -28.97 -7.55
CA TRP A 19 1.81 -30.04 -8.14
C TRP A 19 1.58 -30.19 -9.66
N ARG A 20 0.48 -29.69 -10.19
CA ARG A 20 0.18 -29.72 -11.64
C ARG A 20 0.73 -28.52 -12.41
N GLY A 21 1.49 -27.62 -11.79
CA GLY A 21 2.20 -26.53 -12.43
C GLY A 21 1.33 -25.37 -12.92
N LYS A 22 0.04 -25.32 -12.55
CA LYS A 22 -0.83 -24.17 -12.84
C LYS A 22 -1.36 -23.60 -11.52
N PRO A 23 -1.05 -22.34 -11.20
CA PRO A 23 -1.59 -21.68 -10.01
C PRO A 23 -3.11 -21.71 -9.99
N SER A 24 -3.69 -22.06 -8.84
CA SER A 24 -5.14 -22.07 -8.62
C SER A 24 -5.44 -21.68 -7.18
N GLY A 25 -6.65 -21.20 -6.91
CA GLY A 25 -7.10 -20.83 -5.58
C GLY A 25 -7.48 -19.37 -5.46
N SER A 26 -7.57 -18.87 -4.21
CA SER A 26 -7.97 -17.50 -3.90
C SER A 26 -6.81 -16.73 -3.29
N LEU A 27 -6.57 -15.54 -3.79
CA LEU A 27 -5.55 -14.61 -3.31
C LEU A 27 -6.24 -13.37 -2.72
N ARG A 28 -6.04 -13.10 -1.43
CA ARG A 28 -6.58 -11.94 -0.73
C ARG A 28 -5.50 -10.91 -0.47
N LEU A 29 -5.64 -9.75 -1.09
CA LEU A 29 -4.68 -8.65 -1.02
C LEU A 29 -5.27 -7.46 -0.29
N THR A 30 -4.48 -6.77 0.52
CA THR A 30 -4.82 -5.43 0.99
C THR A 30 -3.84 -4.39 0.47
N THR A 31 -4.33 -3.20 0.18
CA THR A 31 -3.52 -2.17 -0.48
C THR A 31 -4.07 -0.78 -0.21
N PHE A 32 -3.23 0.23 -0.30
CA PHE A 32 -3.67 1.62 -0.27
C PHE A 32 -4.16 2.11 -1.65
N PRO A 33 -4.98 3.18 -1.72
CA PRO A 33 -5.67 3.59 -2.95
C PRO A 33 -4.77 3.78 -4.17
N TYR A 34 -3.60 4.37 -4.00
CA TYR A 34 -2.67 4.59 -5.10
C TYR A 34 -2.16 3.27 -5.68
N ALA A 35 -1.74 2.33 -4.83
CA ALA A 35 -1.26 1.03 -5.28
C ALA A 35 -2.39 0.17 -5.87
N ALA A 36 -3.61 0.24 -5.32
CA ALA A 36 -4.77 -0.41 -5.91
C ALA A 36 -4.98 0.01 -7.35
N ARG A 37 -4.86 1.30 -7.63
CA ARG A 37 -4.97 1.84 -9.00
C ARG A 37 -3.85 1.32 -9.90
N ALA A 38 -2.63 1.30 -9.42
CA ALA A 38 -1.47 0.81 -10.18
C ALA A 38 -1.50 -0.70 -10.45
N ILE A 39 -2.10 -1.49 -9.55
CA ILE A 39 -2.28 -2.94 -9.71
C ILE A 39 -3.42 -3.23 -10.68
N ARG A 40 -4.55 -2.51 -10.57
CA ARG A 40 -5.75 -2.75 -11.37
C ARG A 40 -5.52 -2.54 -12.86
N GLU A 41 -4.69 -1.58 -13.24
CA GLU A 41 -4.44 -1.20 -14.63
C GLU A 41 -2.97 -1.33 -14.98
N PRO A 42 -2.57 -2.10 -15.96
CA PRO A 42 -3.22 -3.18 -16.73
C PRO A 42 -2.87 -4.59 -16.20
N ARG A 43 -2.21 -4.71 -15.06
CA ARG A 43 -1.53 -5.95 -14.63
C ARG A 43 -2.50 -7.04 -14.17
N LEU A 44 -3.49 -6.67 -13.36
CA LEU A 44 -4.43 -7.63 -12.80
C LEU A 44 -5.28 -8.33 -13.87
N PRO A 45 -5.84 -7.64 -14.88
CA PRO A 45 -6.57 -8.31 -15.95
C PRO A 45 -5.74 -9.32 -16.71
N ARG A 46 -4.49 -8.97 -17.03
CA ARG A 46 -3.57 -9.88 -17.72
C ARG A 46 -3.25 -11.10 -16.87
N PHE A 47 -2.95 -10.89 -15.59
CA PHE A 47 -2.70 -11.98 -14.64
C PHE A 47 -3.87 -12.97 -14.58
N LEU A 48 -5.12 -12.49 -14.50
CA LEU A 48 -6.31 -13.35 -14.45
C LEU A 48 -6.57 -14.10 -15.76
N ILE A 49 -6.19 -13.52 -16.91
CA ILE A 49 -6.24 -14.23 -18.20
C ILE A 49 -5.20 -15.37 -18.22
N ASP A 50 -3.98 -15.09 -17.75
CA ASP A 50 -2.89 -16.06 -17.74
C ASP A 50 -3.11 -17.16 -16.67
N HIS A 51 -3.89 -16.86 -15.61
CA HIS A 51 -4.19 -17.75 -14.49
C HIS A 51 -5.70 -17.87 -14.21
N PRO A 52 -6.47 -18.51 -15.09
CA PRO A 52 -7.94 -18.53 -15.00
C PRO A 52 -8.50 -19.31 -13.80
N ALA A 53 -7.68 -20.11 -13.13
CA ALA A 53 -8.06 -20.84 -11.94
C ALA A 53 -7.76 -20.08 -10.64
N VAL A 54 -7.24 -18.85 -10.73
CA VAL A 54 -6.97 -17.98 -9.59
C VAL A 54 -8.05 -16.92 -9.47
N SER A 55 -8.62 -16.76 -8.27
CA SER A 55 -9.46 -15.63 -7.91
C SER A 55 -8.66 -14.62 -7.08
N VAL A 56 -8.90 -13.32 -7.29
CA VAL A 56 -8.19 -12.26 -6.56
C VAL A 56 -9.20 -11.32 -5.92
N GLU A 57 -9.11 -11.19 -4.59
CA GLU A 57 -9.83 -10.20 -3.81
C GLU A 57 -8.86 -9.07 -3.43
N VAL A 58 -9.20 -7.83 -3.76
CA VAL A 58 -8.37 -6.66 -3.42
C VAL A 58 -9.16 -5.75 -2.49
N ILE A 59 -8.71 -5.62 -1.25
CA ILE A 59 -9.29 -4.72 -0.26
C ILE A 59 -8.45 -3.46 -0.18
N VAL A 60 -9.09 -2.32 -0.46
CA VAL A 60 -8.44 -1.02 -0.42
C VAL A 60 -8.65 -0.41 0.95
N ASP A 61 -7.59 -0.37 1.75
CA ASP A 61 -7.62 0.14 3.10
C ASP A 61 -6.27 0.77 3.48
N ASP A 62 -6.30 2.03 3.94
CA ASP A 62 -5.12 2.77 4.37
C ASP A 62 -4.68 2.44 5.80
N ARG A 63 -5.50 1.69 6.55
CA ARG A 63 -5.16 1.31 7.92
C ARG A 63 -3.99 0.34 7.93
N LEU A 64 -3.12 0.51 8.93
CA LEU A 64 -2.14 -0.51 9.27
C LEU A 64 -2.89 -1.67 9.94
N THR A 65 -3.20 -2.68 9.18
CA THR A 65 -3.91 -3.87 9.63
C THR A 65 -2.91 -5.01 9.73
N ASP A 66 -2.95 -5.76 10.83
CA ASP A 66 -2.25 -7.03 10.92
C ASP A 66 -2.75 -7.96 9.81
N LEU A 67 -1.89 -8.20 8.84
CA LEU A 67 -2.23 -8.96 7.63
C LEU A 67 -2.59 -10.39 7.95
N VAL A 68 -1.85 -10.99 8.88
CA VAL A 68 -2.03 -12.40 9.26
C VAL A 68 -3.34 -12.58 10.03
N ALA A 69 -3.59 -11.75 11.05
CA ALA A 69 -4.82 -11.81 11.84
C ALA A 69 -6.08 -11.52 10.99
N ALA A 70 -5.95 -10.66 9.97
CA ALA A 70 -7.05 -10.35 9.05
C ALA A 70 -7.19 -11.35 7.89
N GLY A 71 -6.31 -12.35 7.79
CA GLY A 71 -6.38 -13.41 6.78
C GLY A 71 -6.05 -12.93 5.37
N PHE A 72 -5.11 -12.00 5.23
CA PHE A 72 -4.57 -11.58 3.94
C PHE A 72 -3.33 -12.40 3.59
N ASP A 73 -3.18 -12.73 2.32
CA ASP A 73 -2.00 -13.42 1.79
C ASP A 73 -0.85 -12.43 1.54
N ALA A 74 -1.17 -11.20 1.15
CA ALA A 74 -0.18 -10.15 0.98
C ALA A 74 -0.78 -8.74 1.15
N GLY A 75 0.09 -7.78 1.47
CA GLY A 75 -0.24 -6.37 1.56
C GLY A 75 0.73 -5.49 0.78
N SER A 76 0.21 -4.51 0.06
CA SER A 76 1.04 -3.44 -0.49
C SER A 76 1.09 -2.29 0.51
N ARG A 77 2.29 -1.94 0.95
CA ARG A 77 2.54 -0.88 1.95
C ARG A 77 3.78 -0.07 1.55
N PHE A 78 3.95 1.09 2.15
CA PHE A 78 5.23 1.77 2.11
C PHE A 78 6.26 1.02 2.95
N SER A 79 7.52 1.02 2.54
CA SER A 79 8.60 0.21 3.14
C SER A 79 8.80 0.43 4.65
N GLU A 80 8.42 1.60 5.15
CA GLU A 80 8.53 1.97 6.57
C GLU A 80 7.57 1.19 7.49
N SER A 81 6.59 0.48 6.90
CA SER A 81 5.49 -0.17 7.62
C SER A 81 5.55 -1.71 7.54
N VAL A 82 6.72 -2.30 7.31
CA VAL A 82 6.85 -3.76 7.22
C VAL A 82 7.15 -4.35 8.60
N GLU A 83 6.31 -5.27 9.05
CA GLU A 83 6.49 -5.98 10.32
C GLU A 83 7.66 -6.98 10.26
N ARG A 84 8.24 -7.29 11.45
CA ARG A 84 9.49 -8.06 11.55
C ARG A 84 9.42 -9.47 10.97
N ASP A 85 8.24 -10.08 10.95
CA ASP A 85 8.03 -11.47 10.53
C ASP A 85 7.53 -11.57 9.08
N MET A 86 7.56 -10.45 8.33
CA MET A 86 7.10 -10.40 6.95
C MET A 86 8.26 -10.31 5.96
N VAL A 87 8.06 -10.92 4.81
CA VAL A 87 8.97 -10.80 3.66
C VAL A 87 8.53 -9.61 2.81
N ALA A 88 9.39 -8.60 2.72
CA ALA A 88 9.15 -7.45 1.86
C ALA A 88 9.74 -7.68 0.46
N VAL A 89 8.90 -7.52 -0.55
CA VAL A 89 9.31 -7.57 -1.96
C VAL A 89 9.02 -6.21 -2.60
N ARG A 90 10.02 -5.63 -3.23
CA ARG A 90 9.84 -4.36 -3.94
C ARG A 90 9.01 -4.55 -5.20
N VAL A 91 7.84 -3.93 -5.26
CA VAL A 91 6.87 -4.06 -6.36
C VAL A 91 6.75 -2.80 -7.22
N GLY A 92 7.47 -1.74 -6.88
CA GLY A 92 7.42 -0.48 -7.61
C GLY A 92 8.65 0.41 -7.40
N PRO A 93 8.72 1.53 -8.12
CA PRO A 93 9.75 2.54 -7.90
C PRO A 93 9.56 3.25 -6.55
N ASP A 94 10.60 3.96 -6.10
CA ASP A 94 10.49 4.85 -4.96
C ASP A 94 9.47 5.94 -5.25
N LEU A 95 8.58 6.18 -4.31
CA LEU A 95 7.59 7.24 -4.40
C LEU A 95 8.12 8.52 -3.77
N ARG A 96 7.93 9.60 -4.48
CA ARG A 96 8.31 10.94 -4.00
C ARG A 96 7.07 11.72 -3.60
N LYS A 97 6.99 12.11 -2.35
CA LYS A 97 5.99 13.08 -1.89
C LYS A 97 6.43 14.49 -2.29
N VAL A 98 5.51 15.29 -2.78
CA VAL A 98 5.79 16.68 -3.16
C VAL A 98 4.71 17.61 -2.61
N VAL A 99 5.08 18.79 -2.22
CA VAL A 99 4.15 19.87 -1.86
C VAL A 99 3.80 20.64 -3.12
N VAL A 100 2.52 20.82 -3.36
CA VAL A 100 2.04 21.51 -4.56
C VAL A 100 1.00 22.57 -4.20
N ALA A 101 0.90 23.61 -5.01
CA ALA A 101 -0.17 24.58 -4.95
C ALA A 101 -0.56 25.01 -6.37
N ILE A 102 -1.76 25.56 -6.52
CA ILE A 102 -2.21 26.11 -7.79
C ILE A 102 -1.47 27.43 -8.11
N PRO A 103 -1.30 27.78 -9.40
CA PRO A 103 -0.60 29.01 -9.79
C PRO A 103 -1.17 30.28 -9.15
N ASP A 104 -2.50 30.38 -9.03
CA ASP A 104 -3.19 31.52 -8.41
C ASP A 104 -2.86 31.71 -6.93
N TYR A 105 -2.50 30.62 -6.24
CA TYR A 105 -2.03 30.72 -4.87
C TYR A 105 -0.69 31.43 -4.81
N PHE A 106 0.27 31.03 -5.64
CA PHE A 106 1.60 31.64 -5.71
C PHE A 106 1.60 33.04 -6.32
N ALA A 107 0.55 33.45 -7.03
CA ALA A 107 0.39 34.85 -7.45
C ALA A 107 0.12 35.81 -6.26
N ARG A 108 -0.36 35.26 -5.13
CA ARG A 108 -0.77 36.02 -3.94
C ARG A 108 0.05 35.71 -2.69
N HIS A 109 0.93 34.74 -2.74
CA HIS A 109 1.74 34.28 -1.63
C HIS A 109 3.18 34.08 -2.10
N PRO A 110 4.18 34.27 -1.23
CA PRO A 110 5.58 34.05 -1.59
C PRO A 110 5.80 32.60 -2.00
N ARG A 111 6.84 32.36 -2.79
CA ARG A 111 7.27 30.98 -3.11
C ARG A 111 7.99 30.37 -1.93
N LEU A 112 7.93 29.04 -1.86
CA LEU A 112 8.59 28.27 -0.83
C LEU A 112 10.00 27.90 -1.30
N ASP A 113 11.01 28.30 -0.57
CA ASP A 113 12.40 27.96 -0.82
C ASP A 113 12.92 26.90 0.16
N MET A 114 12.32 26.83 1.34
CA MET A 114 12.68 25.87 2.39
C MET A 114 11.44 25.37 3.13
N PRO A 115 11.53 24.20 3.80
CA PRO A 115 10.40 23.63 4.55
C PRO A 115 9.81 24.55 5.61
N ALA A 116 10.63 25.37 6.27
CA ALA A 116 10.18 26.31 7.29
C ALA A 116 9.20 27.39 6.75
N ASP A 117 9.26 27.70 5.47
CA ASP A 117 8.35 28.68 4.86
C ASP A 117 6.90 28.22 4.92
N LEU A 118 6.67 26.91 5.01
CA LEU A 118 5.34 26.32 5.13
C LEU A 118 4.58 26.79 6.37
N GLU A 119 5.28 27.20 7.44
CA GLU A 119 4.66 27.74 8.66
C GLU A 119 3.85 29.02 8.41
N THR A 120 4.20 29.76 7.36
CA THR A 120 3.51 30.99 6.96
C THR A 120 2.38 30.76 5.96
N HIS A 121 2.16 29.51 5.54
CA HIS A 121 1.17 29.12 4.54
C HIS A 121 0.02 28.32 5.13
N ARG A 122 -1.16 28.44 4.51
CA ARG A 122 -2.30 27.59 4.82
C ARG A 122 -2.13 26.26 4.08
N CYS A 123 -1.76 25.22 4.82
CA CYS A 123 -1.48 23.91 4.28
C CYS A 123 -2.66 22.96 4.46
N LEU A 124 -2.92 22.14 3.45
CA LEU A 124 -3.77 20.95 3.57
C LEU A 124 -2.88 19.76 3.89
N ASN A 125 -3.23 19.04 4.93
CA ASN A 125 -2.52 17.84 5.31
C ASN A 125 -3.46 16.64 5.23
N TYR A 126 -2.88 15.47 5.07
CA TYR A 126 -3.57 14.18 5.03
C TYR A 126 -3.66 13.59 6.43
N ARG A 127 -4.87 13.19 6.83
CA ARG A 127 -5.08 12.46 8.08
C ARG A 127 -5.15 10.97 7.79
N LEU A 128 -4.24 10.23 8.43
CA LEU A 128 -4.27 8.78 8.36
C LEU A 128 -5.53 8.23 9.04
N VAL A 129 -6.14 7.24 8.44
CA VAL A 129 -7.31 6.55 8.99
C VAL A 129 -6.85 5.61 10.13
N GLY A 130 -7.62 5.54 11.21
CA GLY A 130 -7.28 4.79 12.41
C GLY A 130 -6.61 5.65 13.47
N GLU A 131 -5.69 5.10 14.24
CA GLU A 131 -4.97 5.81 15.32
C GLU A 131 -3.91 6.79 14.82
N GLY A 132 -3.68 6.82 13.50
CA GLY A 132 -2.75 7.73 12.86
C GLY A 132 -3.25 9.18 12.95
N GLY A 133 -2.39 10.09 13.39
CA GLY A 133 -2.62 11.53 13.39
C GLY A 133 -2.57 12.13 11.99
N LEU A 134 -2.20 13.40 11.90
CA LEU A 134 -1.83 14.02 10.63
C LEU A 134 -0.53 13.39 10.13
N LEU A 135 -0.46 13.16 8.82
CA LEU A 135 0.77 12.69 8.20
C LEU A 135 1.89 13.71 8.42
N PRO A 136 3.00 13.34 9.07
CA PRO A 136 4.10 14.27 9.26
C PRO A 136 4.72 14.62 7.91
N TRP A 137 5.09 15.89 7.75
CA TRP A 137 5.79 16.34 6.57
C TRP A 137 7.29 16.23 6.80
N GLU A 138 7.89 15.24 6.19
CA GLU A 138 9.32 14.96 6.25
C GLU A 138 9.96 15.39 4.95
N PHE A 139 10.97 16.24 5.03
CA PHE A 139 11.75 16.70 3.90
C PHE A 139 13.18 16.24 4.04
N ALA A 140 13.81 15.92 2.93
CA ALA A 140 15.22 15.56 2.90
C ALA A 140 15.98 16.50 1.93
N ARG A 141 17.12 17.02 2.36
CA ARG A 141 18.08 17.74 1.55
C ARG A 141 19.48 17.16 1.82
N ASP A 142 20.16 16.73 0.78
CA ASP A 142 21.53 16.18 0.87
C ASP A 142 21.64 15.05 1.93
N GLY A 143 20.62 14.18 2.01
CA GLY A 143 20.58 13.07 2.96
C GLY A 143 20.30 13.46 4.43
N ARG A 144 19.99 14.73 4.69
CA ARG A 144 19.56 15.23 6.02
C ARG A 144 18.06 15.45 6.01
N GLU A 145 17.39 14.81 6.94
CA GLU A 145 15.96 15.02 7.16
C GLU A 145 15.72 16.35 7.89
N SER A 146 14.70 17.07 7.43
CA SER A 146 14.20 18.28 8.07
C SER A 146 12.68 18.33 7.90
N GLY A 147 11.97 18.72 8.94
CA GLY A 147 10.52 18.93 8.90
C GLY A 147 10.15 20.26 9.53
N PRO A 148 9.00 20.85 9.22
CA PRO A 148 8.45 21.93 10.02
C PRO A 148 8.15 21.39 11.42
N ARG A 149 8.40 22.17 12.43
CA ARG A 149 8.10 21.83 13.84
C ARG A 149 6.61 21.90 14.13
#